data_c1a5acebab980fa8f82d3a885add50c4
#
_entry.id   c1a5acebab980fa8f82d3a885add50c4
#
_cell.length_a   1.000
_cell.length_b   1.000
_cell.length_c   1.000
_cell.angle_alpha   90.00
_cell.angle_beta   90.00
_cell.angle_gamma   90.00
#
_symmetry.space_group_name_H-M   'P 1'
#
loop_
_entity.id
_entity.type
_entity.pdbx_description
1 polymer ?
#
loop_
_entity_poly.entity_id
_entity_poly.type
_entity_poly.pdbx_seq_one_letter_code
_entity_poly.pdbx_strand_id
1 'polypeptide(L)'
;MTVKDPATNKYKGFDIDVMNELAKDMGVKIKFVPAEWKTIVSGITSSRYDISTSVTKTPKRAEVAGFTDTYYKYGTVPLVLKKNLKKYPTWESLNNKKVTIATTLGTSQEEKAKEFFPKSKLNSVEAPARDFQEVLAGRADGNITSSTEANKLVVTYPQLAIVPDGEKNPAFLAMMVPKGDDEWRKYVNSWIKKKKSSGFFTKLLAKYNLKSL
;
A
#
# COMPACT_ATOMS: atom_id res chain seq x y z
N MET A 1 -4.02 4.23 1.23
CA MET A 1 -3.73 5.69 1.29
C MET A 1 -4.81 6.43 2.09
N THR A 2 -5.07 5.89 3.27
CA THR A 2 -6.13 6.32 4.19
C THR A 2 -5.52 6.69 5.53
N VAL A 3 -6.01 7.76 6.16
CA VAL A 3 -5.62 8.20 7.50
C VAL A 3 -6.88 8.39 8.33
N LYS A 4 -6.87 7.93 9.58
CA LYS A 4 -7.92 8.23 10.54
C LYS A 4 -7.53 9.49 11.31
N ASP A 5 -8.37 10.49 11.28
CA ASP A 5 -8.18 11.73 12.02
C ASP A 5 -8.47 11.46 13.51
N PRO A 6 -7.49 11.62 14.42
CA PRO A 6 -7.69 11.31 15.83
C PRO A 6 -8.68 12.25 16.53
N ALA A 7 -8.77 13.51 16.08
CA ALA A 7 -9.64 14.50 16.69
C ALA A 7 -11.12 14.31 16.31
N THR A 8 -11.37 13.94 15.05
CA THR A 8 -12.74 13.81 14.51
C THR A 8 -13.20 12.35 14.39
N ASN A 9 -12.30 11.38 14.60
CA ASN A 9 -12.51 9.96 14.39
C ASN A 9 -12.95 9.58 12.95
N LYS A 10 -12.84 10.51 11.99
CA LYS A 10 -13.22 10.33 10.59
C LYS A 10 -12.04 9.86 9.75
N TYR A 11 -12.32 9.08 8.73
CA TYR A 11 -11.33 8.69 7.74
C TYR A 11 -11.20 9.76 6.66
N LYS A 12 -9.97 10.00 6.21
CA LYS A 12 -9.64 10.88 5.09
C LYS A 12 -8.49 10.30 4.25
N GLY A 13 -8.39 10.73 3.03
CA GLY A 13 -7.31 10.31 2.12
C GLY A 13 -7.83 9.90 0.75
N PHE A 14 -6.89 9.58 -0.13
CA PHE A 14 -7.16 9.22 -1.52
C PHE A 14 -8.24 8.13 -1.65
N ASP A 15 -8.10 7.02 -0.92
CA ASP A 15 -9.05 5.91 -0.99
C ASP A 15 -10.44 6.29 -0.49
N ILE A 16 -10.52 7.16 0.53
CA ILE A 16 -11.79 7.63 1.07
C ILE A 16 -12.52 8.46 0.02
N ASP A 17 -11.81 9.35 -0.67
CA ASP A 17 -12.43 10.16 -1.73
C ASP A 17 -12.86 9.30 -2.93
N VAL A 18 -12.05 8.30 -3.31
CA VAL A 18 -12.40 7.34 -4.36
C VAL A 18 -13.70 6.61 -4.00
N MET A 19 -13.81 6.10 -2.79
CA MET A 19 -14.97 5.33 -2.36
C MET A 19 -16.22 6.18 -2.14
N ASN A 20 -16.06 7.41 -1.63
CA ASN A 20 -17.17 8.34 -1.53
C ASN A 20 -17.73 8.71 -2.91
N GLU A 21 -16.87 8.88 -3.91
CA GLU A 21 -17.31 9.17 -5.27
C GLU A 21 -18.00 7.96 -5.92
N LEU A 22 -17.51 6.75 -5.66
CA LEU A 22 -18.19 5.51 -6.12
C LEU A 22 -19.59 5.41 -5.49
N ALA A 23 -19.69 5.56 -4.17
CA ALA A 23 -20.96 5.50 -3.46
C ALA A 23 -21.95 6.56 -3.92
N LYS A 24 -21.47 7.79 -4.17
CA LYS A 24 -22.27 8.89 -4.74
C LYS A 24 -22.84 8.52 -6.11
N ASP A 25 -21.99 8.01 -7.01
CA ASP A 25 -22.43 7.63 -8.36
C ASP A 25 -23.42 6.47 -8.35
N MET A 26 -23.33 5.60 -7.33
CA MET A 26 -24.29 4.50 -7.11
C MET A 26 -25.58 4.94 -6.39
N GLY A 27 -25.61 6.13 -5.81
CA GLY A 27 -26.74 6.59 -4.99
C GLY A 27 -26.89 5.82 -3.65
N VAL A 28 -25.77 5.30 -3.11
CA VAL A 28 -25.79 4.49 -1.87
C VAL A 28 -25.01 5.18 -0.74
N LYS A 29 -25.29 4.76 0.50
CA LYS A 29 -24.50 5.16 1.67
C LYS A 29 -23.33 4.21 1.84
N ILE A 30 -22.13 4.76 2.10
CA ILE A 30 -20.94 3.98 2.38
C ILE A 30 -20.71 3.81 3.88
N LYS A 31 -20.25 2.62 4.26
CA LYS A 31 -19.76 2.31 5.61
C LYS A 31 -18.31 1.87 5.52
N PHE A 32 -17.41 2.61 6.16
CA PHE A 32 -16.00 2.23 6.25
C PHE A 32 -15.80 1.25 7.42
N VAL A 33 -15.20 0.10 7.10
CA VAL A 33 -14.90 -0.96 8.08
C VAL A 33 -13.39 -1.02 8.29
N PRO A 34 -12.88 -0.85 9.51
CA PRO A 34 -11.46 -1.03 9.80
C PRO A 34 -11.00 -2.45 9.48
N ALA A 35 -9.87 -2.57 8.81
CA ALA A 35 -9.25 -3.84 8.48
C ALA A 35 -7.72 -3.78 8.67
N GLU A 36 -7.13 -4.92 8.99
CA GLU A 36 -5.68 -5.10 9.05
C GLU A 36 -5.20 -5.86 7.81
N TRP A 37 -3.96 -5.64 7.41
CA TRP A 37 -3.40 -6.26 6.22
C TRP A 37 -3.42 -7.80 6.28
N LYS A 38 -3.16 -8.39 7.44
CA LYS A 38 -3.19 -9.84 7.64
C LYS A 38 -4.57 -10.45 7.44
N THR A 39 -5.65 -9.68 7.64
CA THR A 39 -7.04 -10.15 7.54
C THR A 39 -7.81 -9.53 6.39
N ILE A 40 -7.16 -8.74 5.52
CA ILE A 40 -7.86 -8.02 4.46
C ILE A 40 -8.52 -8.95 3.43
N VAL A 41 -7.90 -10.08 3.15
CA VAL A 41 -8.45 -11.09 2.23
C VAL A 41 -9.61 -11.84 2.88
N SER A 42 -9.43 -12.31 4.12
CA SER A 42 -10.48 -13.04 4.83
C SER A 42 -11.72 -12.17 5.08
N GLY A 43 -11.59 -10.86 5.22
CA GLY A 43 -12.71 -9.96 5.35
C GLY A 43 -13.60 -9.89 4.10
N ILE A 44 -13.01 -10.00 2.90
CA ILE A 44 -13.76 -10.12 1.64
C ILE A 44 -14.41 -11.50 1.53
N THR A 45 -13.65 -12.56 1.79
CA THR A 45 -14.16 -13.94 1.61
C THR A 45 -15.24 -14.32 2.64
N SER A 46 -15.28 -13.65 3.79
CA SER A 46 -16.33 -13.82 4.81
C SER A 46 -17.44 -12.78 4.73
N SER A 47 -17.49 -11.98 3.66
CA SER A 47 -18.52 -10.93 3.47
C SER A 47 -18.60 -9.90 4.61
N ARG A 48 -17.48 -9.66 5.31
CA ARG A 48 -17.38 -8.61 6.32
C ARG A 48 -17.45 -7.21 5.69
N TYR A 49 -17.00 -7.09 4.44
CA TYR A 49 -17.13 -5.93 3.58
C TYR A 49 -17.14 -6.34 2.10
N ASP A 50 -17.78 -5.53 1.27
CA ASP A 50 -18.08 -5.84 -0.13
C ASP A 50 -16.92 -5.48 -1.07
N ILE A 51 -16.03 -4.59 -0.63
CA ILE A 51 -14.93 -4.07 -1.43
C ILE A 51 -13.80 -3.58 -0.52
N SER A 52 -12.56 -3.75 -0.96
CA SER A 52 -11.38 -3.20 -0.30
C SER A 52 -10.50 -2.48 -1.32
N THR A 53 -10.03 -1.28 -0.97
CA THR A 53 -9.22 -0.42 -1.85
C THR A 53 -7.72 -0.56 -1.56
N SER A 54 -6.90 -0.01 -2.45
CA SER A 54 -5.43 0.05 -2.32
C SER A 54 -4.78 -1.32 -2.11
N VAL A 55 -5.38 -2.36 -2.67
CA VAL A 55 -4.85 -3.72 -2.56
C VAL A 55 -4.00 -4.04 -3.78
N THR A 56 -2.74 -4.39 -3.55
CA THR A 56 -1.89 -4.93 -4.61
C THR A 56 -2.45 -6.27 -5.07
N LYS A 57 -2.75 -6.39 -6.36
CA LYS A 57 -3.13 -7.65 -6.97
C LYS A 57 -1.91 -8.56 -7.03
N THR A 58 -1.92 -9.62 -6.22
CA THR A 58 -0.91 -10.69 -6.27
C THR A 58 -1.55 -12.00 -6.74
N PRO A 59 -0.79 -12.93 -7.35
CA PRO A 59 -1.31 -14.24 -7.73
C PRO A 59 -2.02 -14.94 -6.57
N LYS A 60 -1.37 -15.01 -5.40
CA LYS A 60 -1.91 -15.62 -4.19
C LYS A 60 -3.26 -15.05 -3.75
N ARG A 61 -3.42 -13.72 -3.79
CA ARG A 61 -4.69 -13.07 -3.45
C ARG A 61 -5.76 -13.33 -4.50
N ALA A 62 -5.38 -13.38 -5.79
CA ALA A 62 -6.29 -13.64 -6.90
C ALA A 62 -6.83 -15.07 -6.94
N GLU A 63 -6.20 -16.02 -6.23
CA GLU A 63 -6.73 -17.37 -6.07
C GLU A 63 -8.05 -17.41 -5.28
N VAL A 64 -8.23 -16.46 -4.34
CA VAL A 64 -9.35 -16.49 -3.37
C VAL A 64 -10.25 -15.27 -3.43
N ALA A 65 -9.85 -14.20 -4.11
CA ALA A 65 -10.63 -12.97 -4.25
C ALA A 65 -10.66 -12.46 -5.69
N GLY A 66 -11.72 -11.73 -6.07
CA GLY A 66 -11.82 -11.00 -7.31
C GLY A 66 -11.03 -9.68 -7.25
N PHE A 67 -10.57 -9.21 -8.40
CA PHE A 67 -9.91 -7.93 -8.52
C PHE A 67 -10.47 -7.13 -9.69
N THR A 68 -10.62 -5.83 -9.48
CA THR A 68 -10.97 -4.89 -10.54
C THR A 68 -9.77 -4.61 -11.45
N ASP A 69 -10.00 -3.79 -12.47
CA ASP A 69 -8.93 -3.11 -13.20
C ASP A 69 -8.12 -2.22 -12.24
N THR A 70 -6.86 -2.05 -12.57
CA THR A 70 -5.96 -1.22 -11.76
C THR A 70 -6.27 0.26 -11.97
N TYR A 71 -6.22 1.05 -10.91
CA TYR A 71 -6.48 2.49 -10.97
C TYR A 71 -5.29 3.34 -10.49
N TYR A 72 -4.27 2.71 -9.91
CA TYR A 72 -3.06 3.38 -9.46
C TYR A 72 -1.84 2.44 -9.58
N LYS A 73 -0.66 3.04 -9.77
CA LYS A 73 0.60 2.33 -9.91
C LYS A 73 1.68 3.04 -9.10
N TYR A 74 2.54 2.29 -8.43
CA TYR A 74 3.67 2.82 -7.67
C TYR A 74 4.87 1.88 -7.73
N GLY A 75 6.06 2.41 -7.49
CA GLY A 75 7.26 1.61 -7.30
C GLY A 75 7.47 1.21 -5.84
N THR A 76 8.38 0.29 -5.62
CA THR A 76 8.83 -0.13 -4.30
C THR A 76 10.22 0.42 -4.05
N VAL A 77 10.47 0.93 -2.84
CA VAL A 77 11.76 1.49 -2.44
C VAL A 77 12.14 1.07 -1.03
N PRO A 78 13.43 0.90 -0.73
CA PRO A 78 13.89 0.75 0.65
C PRO A 78 14.05 2.12 1.31
N LEU A 79 13.72 2.17 2.61
CA LEU A 79 14.02 3.27 3.50
C LEU A 79 15.05 2.83 4.54
N VAL A 80 15.97 3.73 4.85
CA VAL A 80 16.98 3.55 5.89
C VAL A 80 17.09 4.82 6.73
N LEU A 81 17.80 4.78 7.86
CA LEU A 81 18.21 6.02 8.53
C LEU A 81 19.15 6.81 7.61
N LYS A 82 18.93 8.10 7.49
CA LYS A 82 19.72 9.01 6.65
C LYS A 82 21.24 8.92 6.93
N LYS A 83 21.60 8.77 8.20
CA LYS A 83 23.01 8.57 8.62
C LYS A 83 23.64 7.29 8.06
N ASN A 84 22.80 6.30 7.68
CA ASN A 84 23.22 4.99 7.18
C ASN A 84 23.23 4.90 5.64
N LEU A 85 22.88 5.97 4.90
CA LEU A 85 22.86 5.94 3.42
C LEU A 85 24.21 5.53 2.81
N LYS A 86 25.34 5.99 3.40
CA LYS A 86 26.67 5.58 2.95
C LYS A 86 26.95 4.08 3.15
N LYS A 87 26.33 3.48 4.16
CA LYS A 87 26.45 2.04 4.45
C LYS A 87 25.53 1.22 3.55
N TYR A 88 24.38 1.79 3.17
CA TYR A 88 23.33 1.13 2.36
C TYR A 88 22.99 1.96 1.11
N PRO A 89 23.93 2.11 0.16
CA PRO A 89 23.72 2.93 -1.04
C PRO A 89 22.84 2.26 -2.11
N THR A 90 22.67 0.94 -2.04
CA THR A 90 21.96 0.15 -3.05
C THR A 90 21.03 -0.88 -2.39
N TRP A 91 20.11 -1.44 -3.17
CA TRP A 91 19.28 -2.57 -2.75
C TRP A 91 20.13 -3.77 -2.29
N GLU A 92 21.19 -4.10 -3.07
CA GLU A 92 22.03 -5.25 -2.76
C GLU A 92 22.79 -5.06 -1.44
N SER A 93 23.16 -3.85 -1.08
CA SER A 93 23.82 -3.56 0.21
C SER A 93 22.98 -3.93 1.42
N LEU A 94 21.66 -3.97 1.24
CA LEU A 94 20.69 -4.40 2.26
C LEU A 94 20.51 -5.93 2.29
N ASN A 95 20.94 -6.67 1.27
CA ASN A 95 20.81 -8.12 1.18
C ASN A 95 21.98 -8.85 1.88
N ASN A 96 22.05 -8.78 3.20
CA ASN A 96 23.17 -9.25 3.99
C ASN A 96 22.69 -9.87 5.32
N LYS A 97 23.32 -10.96 5.76
CA LYS A 97 23.00 -11.70 7.02
C LYS A 97 23.04 -10.83 8.29
N LYS A 98 23.79 -9.71 8.27
CA LYS A 98 23.90 -8.75 9.39
C LYS A 98 22.83 -7.66 9.35
N VAL A 99 22.01 -7.62 8.29
CA VAL A 99 20.98 -6.61 8.07
C VAL A 99 19.63 -7.16 8.51
N THR A 100 18.86 -6.33 9.19
CA THR A 100 17.47 -6.59 9.56
C THR A 100 16.56 -5.66 8.76
N ILE A 101 15.61 -6.23 8.00
CA ILE A 101 14.60 -5.51 7.24
C ILE A 101 13.26 -5.61 7.97
N ALA A 102 12.69 -4.48 8.34
CA ALA A 102 11.35 -4.43 8.90
C ALA A 102 10.29 -4.46 7.79
N THR A 103 9.21 -5.17 8.04
CA THR A 103 8.04 -5.27 7.16
C THR A 103 6.76 -5.22 7.98
N THR A 104 5.64 -4.87 7.34
CA THR A 104 4.32 -5.03 7.96
C THR A 104 3.71 -6.35 7.54
N LEU A 105 3.32 -7.17 8.52
CA LEU A 105 2.78 -8.52 8.32
C LEU A 105 1.55 -8.54 7.40
N GLY A 106 1.52 -9.49 6.47
CA GLY A 106 0.41 -9.70 5.52
C GLY A 106 0.38 -8.73 4.35
N THR A 107 1.39 -7.86 4.22
CA THR A 107 1.51 -6.95 3.08
C THR A 107 2.23 -7.61 1.90
N SER A 108 1.99 -7.08 0.69
CA SER A 108 2.80 -7.46 -0.48
C SER A 108 4.26 -7.01 -0.35
N GLN A 109 4.54 -6.03 0.49
CA GLN A 109 5.91 -5.59 0.76
C GLN A 109 6.69 -6.62 1.59
N GLU A 110 6.01 -7.35 2.50
CA GLU A 110 6.64 -8.45 3.21
C GLU A 110 7.07 -9.57 2.25
N GLU A 111 6.22 -9.91 1.26
CA GLU A 111 6.57 -10.89 0.22
C GLU A 111 7.76 -10.40 -0.62
N LYS A 112 7.77 -9.11 -0.99
CA LYS A 112 8.86 -8.49 -1.72
C LYS A 112 10.17 -8.41 -0.92
N ALA A 113 10.10 -8.18 0.38
CA ALA A 113 11.29 -8.21 1.24
C ALA A 113 11.95 -9.59 1.24
N LYS A 114 11.18 -10.67 1.27
CA LYS A 114 11.69 -12.04 1.14
C LYS A 114 12.38 -12.29 -0.22
N GLU A 115 11.81 -11.71 -1.28
CA GLU A 115 12.33 -11.84 -2.64
C GLU A 115 13.64 -11.04 -2.83
N PHE A 116 13.66 -9.78 -2.40
CA PHE A 116 14.78 -8.87 -2.65
C PHE A 116 15.93 -9.04 -1.65
N PHE A 117 15.62 -9.48 -0.44
CA PHE A 117 16.60 -9.60 0.65
C PHE A 117 16.65 -11.01 1.26
N PRO A 118 16.85 -12.08 0.43
CA PRO A 118 16.80 -13.45 0.92
C PRO A 118 17.89 -13.79 1.94
N LYS A 119 18.96 -12.98 2.01
CA LYS A 119 20.04 -13.16 3.00
C LYS A 119 19.78 -12.41 4.30
N SER A 120 18.89 -11.43 4.31
CA SER A 120 18.66 -10.55 5.47
C SER A 120 17.68 -11.18 6.45
N LYS A 121 17.76 -10.72 7.71
CA LYS A 121 16.75 -11.04 8.72
C LYS A 121 15.50 -10.21 8.47
N LEU A 122 14.31 -10.82 8.58
CA LEU A 122 13.06 -10.09 8.51
C LEU A 122 12.48 -9.89 9.92
N ASN A 123 12.04 -8.68 10.18
CA ASN A 123 11.26 -8.29 11.35
C ASN A 123 9.87 -7.85 10.89
N SER A 124 8.91 -8.79 10.88
CA SER A 124 7.52 -8.53 10.49
C SER A 124 6.72 -8.07 11.69
N VAL A 125 6.27 -6.81 11.67
CA VAL A 125 5.46 -6.20 12.73
C VAL A 125 3.97 -6.21 12.39
N GLU A 126 3.13 -6.34 13.41
CA GLU A 126 1.68 -6.23 13.29
C GLU A 126 1.20 -4.83 13.65
N ALA A 127 0.08 -4.41 13.05
CA ALA A 127 -0.60 -3.19 13.47
C ALA A 127 -0.96 -3.25 14.98
N PRO A 128 -0.86 -2.14 15.71
CA PRO A 128 -0.64 -0.77 15.23
C PRO A 128 0.83 -0.40 14.96
N ALA A 129 1.79 -1.29 15.28
CA ALA A 129 3.21 -1.04 14.99
C ALA A 129 3.45 -0.90 13.48
N ARG A 130 4.40 -0.06 13.12
CA ARG A 130 4.74 0.22 11.73
C ARG A 130 6.22 -0.10 11.49
N ASP A 131 6.49 -0.71 10.37
CA ASP A 131 7.84 -1.13 9.95
C ASP A 131 8.87 0.01 9.95
N PHE A 132 8.51 1.21 9.46
CA PHE A 132 9.40 2.36 9.51
C PHE A 132 9.74 2.82 10.93
N GLN A 133 8.90 2.56 11.92
CA GLN A 133 9.17 2.86 13.33
C GLN A 133 10.28 1.97 13.88
N GLU A 134 10.40 0.73 13.41
CA GLU A 134 11.52 -0.16 13.74
C GLU A 134 12.85 0.42 13.24
N VAL A 135 12.83 1.03 12.03
CA VAL A 135 14.03 1.72 11.49
C VAL A 135 14.37 2.95 12.29
N LEU A 136 13.39 3.80 12.62
CA LEU A 136 13.60 4.99 13.43
C LEU A 136 14.15 4.66 14.82
N ALA A 137 13.70 3.58 15.42
CA ALA A 137 14.14 3.10 16.73
C ALA A 137 15.48 2.34 16.68
N GLY A 138 16.05 2.10 15.50
CA GLY A 138 17.29 1.36 15.32
C GLY A 138 17.18 -0.15 15.54
N ARG A 139 15.97 -0.70 15.60
CA ARG A 139 15.72 -2.16 15.70
C ARG A 139 15.73 -2.87 14.35
N ALA A 140 15.70 -2.10 13.26
CA ALA A 140 15.92 -2.57 11.89
C ALA A 140 16.86 -1.63 11.15
N ASP A 141 17.64 -2.16 10.22
CA ASP A 141 18.53 -1.38 9.37
C ASP A 141 17.80 -0.64 8.26
N GLY A 142 16.70 -1.22 7.77
CA GLY A 142 15.83 -0.64 6.76
C GLY A 142 14.46 -1.27 6.75
N ASN A 143 13.55 -0.67 6.00
CA ASN A 143 12.27 -1.26 5.62
C ASN A 143 12.03 -1.09 4.12
N ILE A 144 11.05 -1.81 3.59
CA ILE A 144 10.63 -1.72 2.19
C ILE A 144 9.18 -1.27 2.15
N THR A 145 8.91 -0.24 1.34
CA THR A 145 7.56 0.33 1.23
C THR A 145 7.28 0.87 -0.17
N SER A 146 6.07 1.36 -0.40
CA SER A 146 5.75 2.05 -1.66
C SER A 146 6.50 3.38 -1.76
N SER A 147 6.91 3.75 -2.98
CA SER A 147 7.51 5.07 -3.23
C SER A 147 6.61 6.21 -2.75
N THR A 148 5.30 6.04 -2.89
CA THR A 148 4.30 6.99 -2.38
C THR A 148 4.37 7.18 -0.87
N GLU A 149 4.46 6.10 -0.10
CA GLU A 149 4.59 6.17 1.35
C GLU A 149 5.97 6.68 1.76
N ALA A 150 7.02 6.19 1.11
CA ALA A 150 8.39 6.62 1.36
C ALA A 150 8.55 8.14 1.24
N ASN A 151 8.02 8.74 0.16
CA ASN A 151 8.07 10.18 -0.05
C ASN A 151 7.38 10.97 1.07
N LYS A 152 6.28 10.47 1.62
CA LYS A 152 5.62 11.09 2.78
C LYS A 152 6.44 10.92 4.06
N LEU A 153 6.99 9.72 4.26
CA LEU A 153 7.75 9.40 5.46
C LEU A 153 9.03 10.24 5.59
N VAL A 154 9.77 10.45 4.50
CA VAL A 154 11.00 11.26 4.53
C VAL A 154 10.74 12.75 4.78
N VAL A 155 9.55 13.24 4.43
CA VAL A 155 9.11 14.61 4.77
C VAL A 155 8.72 14.69 6.26
N THR A 156 7.96 13.70 6.76
CA THR A 156 7.48 13.69 8.14
C THR A 156 8.59 13.35 9.14
N TYR A 157 9.51 12.49 8.73
CA TYR A 157 10.64 12.01 9.54
C TYR A 157 11.95 12.27 8.79
N PRO A 158 12.56 13.46 8.93
CA PRO A 158 13.80 13.82 8.23
C PRO A 158 15.01 12.93 8.52
N GLN A 159 14.90 12.08 9.56
CA GLN A 159 15.90 11.05 9.90
C GLN A 159 15.89 9.87 8.92
N LEU A 160 14.80 9.67 8.19
CA LEU A 160 14.70 8.64 7.16
C LEU A 160 15.20 9.15 5.81
N ALA A 161 15.66 8.23 4.99
CA ALA A 161 16.02 8.50 3.61
C ALA A 161 15.69 7.31 2.71
N ILE A 162 15.30 7.60 1.48
CA ILE A 162 15.13 6.59 0.42
C ILE A 162 16.51 6.20 -0.09
N VAL A 163 16.76 4.90 -0.24
CA VAL A 163 17.98 4.40 -0.87
C VAL A 163 17.98 4.82 -2.35
N PRO A 164 19.06 5.47 -2.84
CA PRO A 164 19.04 6.16 -4.16
C PRO A 164 19.19 5.22 -5.38
N ASP A 165 19.04 3.92 -5.20
CA ASP A 165 19.19 2.88 -6.25
C ASP A 165 17.90 2.65 -7.07
N GLY A 166 17.01 3.65 -7.11
CA GLY A 166 15.79 3.64 -7.90
C GLY A 166 14.65 2.80 -7.34
N GLU A 167 13.51 2.94 -7.98
CA GLU A 167 12.32 2.16 -7.65
C GLU A 167 12.37 0.81 -8.36
N LYS A 168 11.96 -0.25 -7.67
CA LYS A 168 11.80 -1.58 -8.26
C LYS A 168 10.36 -2.04 -8.22
N ASN A 169 10.06 -3.00 -9.09
CA ASN A 169 8.87 -3.83 -9.05
C ASN A 169 7.58 -3.02 -8.94
N PRO A 170 7.13 -2.38 -10.03
CA PRO A 170 5.91 -1.61 -10.03
C PRO A 170 4.73 -2.45 -9.54
N ALA A 171 4.03 -1.95 -8.56
CA ALA A 171 2.84 -2.57 -8.00
C ALA A 171 1.60 -1.85 -8.52
N PHE A 172 0.59 -2.64 -8.87
CA PHE A 172 -0.66 -2.16 -9.42
C PHE A 172 -1.76 -2.30 -8.37
N LEU A 173 -2.32 -1.17 -7.95
CA LEU A 173 -3.44 -1.15 -7.03
C LEU A 173 -4.75 -1.37 -7.76
N ALA A 174 -5.53 -2.28 -7.24
CA ALA A 174 -6.88 -2.58 -7.66
C ALA A 174 -7.82 -2.54 -6.45
N MET A 175 -9.10 -2.63 -6.68
CA MET A 175 -10.08 -2.91 -5.64
C MET A 175 -10.27 -4.42 -5.58
N MET A 176 -10.27 -4.97 -4.37
CA MET A 176 -10.54 -6.37 -4.15
C MET A 176 -12.02 -6.54 -3.81
N VAL A 177 -12.66 -7.52 -4.45
CA VAL A 177 -14.10 -7.82 -4.34
C VAL A 177 -14.29 -9.33 -4.09
N PRO A 178 -15.47 -9.80 -3.69
CA PRO A 178 -15.74 -11.23 -3.59
C PRO A 178 -15.42 -11.97 -4.89
N LYS A 179 -14.85 -13.16 -4.78
CA LYS A 179 -14.59 -14.01 -5.93
C LYS A 179 -15.90 -14.56 -6.49
N GLY A 180 -16.08 -14.47 -7.81
CA GLY A 180 -17.30 -14.93 -8.47
C GLY A 180 -18.41 -13.88 -8.56
N ASP A 181 -18.28 -12.75 -7.88
CA ASP A 181 -19.20 -11.61 -8.06
C ASP A 181 -18.77 -10.80 -9.31
N ASP A 182 -19.03 -11.39 -10.46
CA ASP A 182 -18.64 -10.81 -11.75
C ASP A 182 -19.48 -9.59 -12.13
N GLU A 183 -20.72 -9.51 -11.67
CA GLU A 183 -21.57 -8.35 -11.91
C GLU A 183 -21.04 -7.13 -11.20
N TRP A 184 -20.77 -7.24 -9.90
CA TRP A 184 -20.15 -6.20 -9.10
C TRP A 184 -18.78 -5.77 -9.66
N ARG A 185 -17.93 -6.74 -9.97
CA ARG A 185 -16.62 -6.48 -10.56
C ARG A 185 -16.70 -5.73 -11.88
N LYS A 186 -17.61 -6.11 -12.80
CA LYS A 186 -17.84 -5.44 -14.09
C LYS A 186 -18.35 -4.02 -13.89
N TYR A 187 -19.28 -3.81 -12.96
CA TYR A 187 -19.77 -2.48 -12.62
C TYR A 187 -18.63 -1.56 -12.18
N VAL A 188 -17.82 -2.00 -11.20
CA VAL A 188 -16.69 -1.21 -10.70
C VAL A 188 -15.65 -0.95 -11.79
N ASN A 189 -15.36 -1.92 -12.66
CA ASN A 189 -14.44 -1.72 -13.79
C ASN A 189 -14.96 -0.66 -14.77
N SER A 190 -16.24 -0.68 -15.10
CA SER A 190 -16.87 0.33 -15.96
C SER A 190 -16.80 1.71 -15.33
N TRP A 191 -17.04 1.80 -14.02
CA TRP A 191 -16.88 3.03 -13.24
C TRP A 191 -15.43 3.53 -13.25
N ILE A 192 -14.44 2.66 -12.99
CA ILE A 192 -13.01 3.00 -13.05
C ILE A 192 -12.65 3.56 -14.43
N LYS A 193 -13.09 2.90 -15.51
CA LYS A 193 -12.85 3.36 -16.89
C LYS A 193 -13.43 4.76 -17.13
N LYS A 194 -14.68 4.99 -16.73
CA LYS A 194 -15.35 6.30 -16.83
C LYS A 194 -14.61 7.37 -16.05
N LYS A 195 -14.19 7.07 -14.80
CA LYS A 195 -13.46 8.02 -13.94
C LYS A 195 -12.03 8.31 -14.43
N LYS A 196 -11.37 7.35 -15.06
CA LYS A 196 -10.09 7.60 -15.76
C LYS A 196 -10.27 8.57 -16.93
N SER A 197 -11.24 8.33 -17.79
CA SER A 197 -11.52 9.17 -18.96
C SER A 197 -11.94 10.59 -18.59
N SER A 198 -12.62 10.79 -17.45
CA SER A 198 -13.03 12.12 -16.95
C SER A 198 -11.90 12.91 -16.27
N GLY A 199 -10.71 12.31 -16.12
CA GLY A 199 -9.60 12.92 -15.39
C GLY A 199 -9.78 12.95 -13.86
N PHE A 200 -10.78 12.25 -13.32
CA PHE A 200 -11.03 12.20 -11.86
C PHE A 200 -9.80 11.71 -11.10
N PHE A 201 -9.22 10.57 -11.51
CA PHE A 201 -8.04 10.03 -10.84
C PHE A 201 -6.83 10.97 -10.96
N THR A 202 -6.62 11.60 -12.11
CA THR A 202 -5.52 12.58 -12.30
C THR A 202 -5.64 13.75 -11.32
N LYS A 203 -6.83 14.34 -11.19
CA LYS A 203 -7.10 15.43 -10.25
C LYS A 203 -6.92 14.98 -8.80
N LEU A 204 -7.38 13.76 -8.49
CA LEU A 204 -7.29 13.21 -7.14
C LEU A 204 -5.84 12.88 -6.75
N LEU A 205 -5.04 12.32 -7.68
CA LEU A 205 -3.62 12.10 -7.48
C LEU A 205 -2.88 13.41 -7.19
N ALA A 206 -3.14 14.46 -7.96
CA ALA A 206 -2.56 15.79 -7.74
C ALA A 206 -2.95 16.36 -6.36
N LYS A 207 -4.23 16.24 -5.96
CA LYS A 207 -4.72 16.68 -4.63
C LYS A 207 -3.92 16.05 -3.48
N TYR A 208 -3.50 14.80 -3.63
CA TYR A 208 -2.77 14.06 -2.59
C TYR A 208 -1.26 13.99 -2.82
N ASN A 209 -0.72 14.76 -3.76
CA ASN A 209 0.70 14.73 -4.16
C ASN A 209 1.19 13.31 -4.48
N LEU A 210 0.35 12.52 -5.12
CA LEU A 210 0.64 11.16 -5.54
C LEU A 210 1.08 11.19 -7.01
N LYS A 211 2.22 10.55 -7.29
CA LYS A 211 2.68 10.36 -8.67
C LYS A 211 2.35 8.93 -9.08
N SER A 212 1.75 8.76 -10.26
CA SER A 212 1.67 7.46 -10.92
C SER A 212 2.92 7.22 -11.74
N LEU A 213 3.44 5.99 -11.73
CA LEU A 213 4.52 5.58 -12.62
C LEU A 213 4.01 5.48 -14.06
#